data_2bc1985964b2b32b2f172553e8b02a75
#
_entry.id   2bc1985964b2b32b2f172553e8b02a75
#
_cell.length_a   1.000
_cell.length_b   1.000
_cell.length_c   1.000
_cell.angle_alpha   90.00
_cell.angle_beta   90.00
_cell.angle_gamma   90.00
#
_symmetry.space_group_name_H-M   'P 1'
#
loop_
_entity.id
_entity.type
_entity.pdbx_description
1 polymer ?
#
loop_
_entity_poly.entity_id
_entity_poly.type
_entity_poly.pdbx_seq_one_letter_code
_entity_poly.pdbx_strand_id
1 'polypeptide(L)'
;MTELGLLSPTSRSSPHDSVGLGCQSCPFLPDCGGVFSDYDCLGSCCGDPENCRIACPRSHHFGEVVQDSGGWNRRIPALKQDHSRSFPLYIPCIQNGSQRAEPLSVPIAAVPTFTITGGAGRQRLASAVELREQFGLSRDTRLILLSVKDDPDLETYWKYSELRSLPKYLANLGVEHITAPNFSFANNVPRTEHLVNLARSLRCIEEFSAAGLSVIPHLNACNERQWDFWSDFLKEHPEITVVAKEFQTGAAIPRIAQWHIEELQRLQEKIGRALHLLAVAGRRHLGLLLRLERFTIIDSVPFVRTVKRRRMSRGDGRWKVCRTRRGEPLDRLLRHNVEVYRTGIEEAVIKRRQYPLRFDGELLKQTSNEARSPSSRIEVESSGQMNLLGLGVTA
;
A
#
# COMPACT_ATOMS: atom_id res chain seq x y z
N MET A 1 12.29 -7.03 -26.40
CA MET A 1 11.66 -6.95 -25.05
C MET A 1 12.68 -7.53 -24.09
N THR A 2 13.53 -6.67 -23.56
CA THR A 2 14.63 -6.99 -22.65
C THR A 2 14.05 -7.25 -21.26
N GLU A 3 14.37 -8.42 -20.70
CA GLU A 3 14.07 -8.79 -19.33
C GLU A 3 14.47 -7.67 -18.37
N LEU A 4 13.49 -7.07 -17.70
CA LEU A 4 13.69 -6.18 -16.57
C LEU A 4 14.31 -7.01 -15.44
N GLY A 5 15.64 -6.91 -15.30
CA GLY A 5 16.40 -7.50 -14.22
C GLY A 5 15.87 -7.00 -12.87
N LEU A 6 15.01 -7.79 -12.25
CA LEU A 6 14.57 -7.59 -10.88
C LEU A 6 15.77 -7.79 -9.96
N LEU A 7 16.36 -6.70 -9.53
CA LEU A 7 17.48 -6.68 -8.61
C LEU A 7 17.12 -7.41 -7.32
N SER A 8 17.90 -8.42 -7.01
CA SER A 8 17.75 -9.22 -5.81
C SER A 8 18.26 -8.42 -4.60
N PRO A 9 17.49 -8.21 -3.54
CA PRO A 9 17.97 -7.59 -2.31
C PRO A 9 18.68 -8.64 -1.44
N THR A 10 19.70 -9.30 -1.99
CA THR A 10 20.44 -10.34 -1.27
C THR A 10 21.93 -10.04 -1.28
N SER A 11 22.35 -9.20 -0.43
CA SER A 11 23.62 -9.24 0.31
C SER A 11 23.73 -7.94 1.09
N ARG A 12 24.11 -8.04 2.34
CA ARG A 12 24.62 -6.91 3.10
C ARG A 12 25.98 -6.54 2.53
N SER A 13 26.00 -5.82 1.42
CA SER A 13 27.19 -5.09 1.01
C SER A 13 27.28 -3.83 1.85
N SER A 14 28.47 -3.46 2.27
CA SER A 14 28.78 -2.15 2.82
C SER A 14 28.15 -1.07 1.92
N PRO A 15 27.67 0.07 2.46
CA PRO A 15 27.19 1.19 1.65
C PRO A 15 28.15 1.63 0.54
N HIS A 16 29.43 1.24 0.62
CA HIS A 16 30.44 1.54 -0.36
C HIS A 16 30.56 0.53 -1.51
N ASP A 17 29.97 -0.68 -1.37
CA ASP A 17 30.12 -1.74 -2.38
C ASP A 17 28.98 -1.78 -3.41
N SER A 18 28.01 -0.88 -3.29
CA SER A 18 26.74 -0.95 -4.03
C SER A 18 26.48 0.25 -4.94
N VAL A 19 27.51 0.98 -5.28
CA VAL A 19 27.32 2.25 -5.99
C VAL A 19 27.34 1.98 -7.49
N GLY A 20 26.16 2.01 -8.12
CA GLY A 20 26.01 1.90 -9.57
C GLY A 20 26.73 3.01 -10.35
N LEU A 21 26.85 2.82 -11.65
CA LEU A 21 27.43 3.80 -12.54
C LEU A 21 26.74 5.15 -12.36
N GLY A 22 27.52 6.21 -12.16
CA GLY A 22 27.03 7.57 -11.93
C GLY A 22 26.67 7.92 -10.48
N CYS A 23 26.44 6.94 -9.59
CA CYS A 23 26.15 7.26 -8.19
C CYS A 23 27.32 7.93 -7.48
N GLN A 24 28.56 7.54 -7.76
CA GLN A 24 29.77 8.08 -7.12
C GLN A 24 29.94 9.59 -7.34
N SER A 25 29.49 10.09 -8.48
CA SER A 25 29.50 11.53 -8.82
C SER A 25 28.17 12.24 -8.53
N CYS A 26 27.18 11.51 -8.00
CA CYS A 26 25.87 12.09 -7.73
C CYS A 26 25.88 12.89 -6.41
N PRO A 27 25.49 14.18 -6.40
CA PRO A 27 25.48 15.00 -5.20
C PRO A 27 24.46 14.51 -4.16
N PHE A 28 23.48 13.68 -4.55
CA PHE A 28 22.44 13.14 -3.69
C PHE A 28 22.78 11.76 -3.11
N LEU A 29 23.98 11.22 -3.37
CA LEU A 29 24.40 9.93 -2.83
C LEU A 29 24.30 9.85 -1.29
N PRO A 30 24.70 10.88 -0.53
CA PRO A 30 24.59 10.86 0.93
C PRO A 30 23.14 10.65 1.42
N ASP A 31 22.16 11.25 0.74
CA ASP A 31 20.75 11.19 1.12
C ASP A 31 20.05 9.94 0.56
N CYS A 32 20.41 9.55 -0.65
CA CYS A 32 19.78 8.45 -1.37
C CYS A 32 20.34 7.06 -1.02
N GLY A 33 21.64 6.97 -0.71
CA GLY A 33 22.34 5.68 -0.51
C GLY A 33 22.72 4.95 -1.79
N GLY A 34 22.41 5.49 -2.96
CA GLY A 34 22.77 4.90 -4.27
C GLY A 34 21.82 3.78 -4.73
N VAL A 35 22.18 3.17 -5.86
CA VAL A 35 21.49 2.00 -6.41
C VAL A 35 22.43 0.81 -6.41
N PHE A 36 21.89 -0.36 -6.17
CA PHE A 36 22.62 -1.61 -6.26
C PHE A 36 22.77 -2.01 -7.74
N SER A 37 23.90 -2.53 -8.13
CA SER A 37 24.23 -2.98 -9.48
C SER A 37 24.58 -1.88 -10.49
N ASP A 38 24.73 -2.29 -11.73
CA ASP A 38 25.15 -1.49 -12.89
C ASP A 38 24.10 -0.47 -13.38
N TYR A 39 23.04 -0.25 -12.61
CA TYR A 39 21.99 0.69 -12.96
C TYR A 39 22.45 2.14 -12.72
N ASP A 40 22.61 2.90 -13.79
CA ASP A 40 22.84 4.35 -13.74
C ASP A 40 21.50 5.09 -13.74
N CYS A 41 21.06 5.53 -12.59
CA CYS A 41 19.79 6.24 -12.48
C CYS A 41 19.80 7.63 -13.13
N LEU A 42 20.97 8.26 -13.26
CA LEU A 42 21.13 9.55 -13.98
C LEU A 42 21.26 9.32 -15.48
N GLY A 43 21.74 8.15 -15.90
CA GLY A 43 21.83 7.76 -17.31
C GLY A 43 20.50 7.30 -17.89
N SER A 44 19.53 6.92 -17.07
CA SER A 44 18.22 6.38 -17.47
C SER A 44 17.25 7.48 -17.93
N CYS A 45 17.73 8.46 -18.70
CA CYS A 45 16.90 9.53 -19.22
C CYS A 45 16.01 9.02 -20.36
N CYS A 46 14.73 9.42 -20.35
CA CYS A 46 13.77 9.12 -21.43
C CYS A 46 14.06 9.92 -22.72
N GLY A 47 15.02 10.85 -22.71
CA GLY A 47 15.37 11.70 -23.85
C GLY A 47 14.53 12.96 -24.01
N ASP A 48 13.51 13.16 -23.17
CA ASP A 48 12.65 14.36 -23.19
C ASP A 48 12.67 15.08 -21.84
N PRO A 49 13.74 15.83 -21.54
CA PRO A 49 13.86 16.54 -20.26
C PRO A 49 12.88 17.70 -20.10
N GLU A 50 12.35 18.25 -21.19
CA GLU A 50 11.41 19.39 -21.17
C GLU A 50 10.03 18.98 -20.68
N ASN A 51 9.61 17.76 -21.00
CA ASN A 51 8.33 17.22 -20.55
C ASN A 51 8.46 16.24 -19.37
N CYS A 52 9.67 16.04 -18.84
CA CYS A 52 9.93 15.10 -17.76
C CYS A 52 9.47 15.68 -16.42
N ARG A 53 8.48 14.99 -15.79
CA ARG A 53 7.93 15.36 -14.47
C ARG A 53 8.58 14.58 -13.32
N ILE A 54 9.50 13.69 -13.64
CA ILE A 54 10.25 12.92 -12.64
C ILE A 54 11.26 13.84 -11.96
N ALA A 55 11.40 13.73 -10.65
CA ALA A 55 12.42 14.47 -9.88
C ALA A 55 13.84 13.97 -10.20
N CYS A 56 14.25 14.23 -11.43
CA CYS A 56 15.57 13.92 -11.96
C CYS A 56 16.41 15.21 -11.99
N PRO A 57 17.69 15.20 -11.52
CA PRO A 57 18.55 16.38 -11.57
C PRO A 57 18.79 16.94 -12.98
N ARG A 58 18.50 16.17 -14.01
CA ARG A 58 18.55 16.61 -15.42
C ARG A 58 17.26 17.25 -15.93
N SER A 59 16.16 17.13 -15.14
CA SER A 59 14.89 17.76 -15.51
C SER A 59 14.93 19.26 -15.27
N HIS A 60 14.35 20.04 -16.18
CA HIS A 60 14.19 21.48 -16.01
C HIS A 60 13.34 21.83 -14.78
N HIS A 61 12.41 20.97 -14.41
CA HIS A 61 11.49 21.17 -13.29
C HIS A 61 12.03 20.62 -11.96
N PHE A 62 13.26 20.10 -11.92
CA PHE A 62 13.78 19.46 -10.70
C PHE A 62 13.71 20.38 -9.47
N GLY A 63 14.14 21.63 -9.60
CA GLY A 63 14.10 22.59 -8.50
C GLY A 63 12.68 22.87 -8.01
N GLU A 64 11.73 23.01 -8.90
CA GLU A 64 10.31 23.25 -8.59
C GLU A 64 9.72 22.04 -7.85
N VAL A 65 9.96 20.83 -8.35
CA VAL A 65 9.46 19.59 -7.73
C VAL A 65 10.02 19.40 -6.31
N VAL A 66 11.31 19.71 -6.10
CA VAL A 66 11.92 19.67 -4.77
C VAL A 66 11.32 20.74 -3.85
N GLN A 67 11.13 21.95 -4.35
CA GLN A 67 10.52 23.04 -3.58
C GLN A 67 9.07 22.70 -3.21
N ASP A 68 8.28 22.19 -4.14
CA ASP A 68 6.88 21.79 -3.91
C ASP A 68 6.76 20.67 -2.86
N SER A 69 7.72 19.75 -2.80
CA SER A 69 7.74 18.73 -1.75
C SER A 69 8.13 19.28 -0.38
N GLY A 70 8.68 20.50 -0.31
CA GLY A 70 9.21 21.13 0.90
C GLY A 70 10.61 20.65 1.28
N GLY A 71 11.34 20.05 0.33
CA GLY A 71 12.66 19.44 0.55
C GLY A 71 12.59 18.12 1.32
N TRP A 72 13.70 17.40 1.41
CA TRP A 72 13.73 16.06 2.02
C TRP A 72 14.27 16.00 3.46
N ASN A 73 14.61 17.13 4.07
CA ASN A 73 15.05 17.21 5.47
C ASN A 73 13.94 17.73 6.41
N ARG A 74 12.73 17.20 6.24
CA ARG A 74 11.56 17.67 6.98
C ARG A 74 11.49 17.00 8.35
N ARG A 75 11.33 17.81 9.40
CA ARG A 75 10.96 17.34 10.74
C ARG A 75 9.47 17.53 10.93
N ILE A 76 8.79 16.48 11.38
CA ILE A 76 7.37 16.49 11.64
C ILE A 76 7.15 16.62 13.14
N PRO A 77 6.15 17.40 13.60
CA PRO A 77 5.79 17.43 15.01
C PRO A 77 5.19 16.10 15.46
N ALA A 78 5.11 15.87 16.76
CA ALA A 78 4.49 14.67 17.32
C ALA A 78 3.10 14.43 16.76
N LEU A 79 2.84 13.19 16.34
CA LEU A 79 1.60 12.79 15.70
C LEU A 79 0.57 12.30 16.71
N LYS A 80 -0.70 12.49 16.40
CA LYS A 80 -1.78 11.85 17.16
C LYS A 80 -2.15 10.54 16.48
N GLN A 81 -1.96 9.42 17.18
CA GLN A 81 -2.62 8.16 16.83
C GLN A 81 -3.56 7.77 17.96
N ASP A 82 -4.83 7.49 17.62
CA ASP A 82 -5.77 6.95 18.58
C ASP A 82 -5.53 5.44 18.73
N HIS A 83 -5.09 5.05 19.93
CA HIS A 83 -4.80 3.66 20.29
C HIS A 83 -5.91 3.02 21.13
N SER A 84 -7.01 3.75 21.35
CA SER A 84 -8.06 3.33 22.28
C SER A 84 -8.75 2.03 21.86
N ARG A 85 -8.64 1.64 20.59
CA ARG A 85 -9.31 0.46 20.04
C ARG A 85 -8.38 -0.40 19.19
N SER A 86 -8.42 -1.70 19.42
CA SER A 86 -7.67 -2.67 18.63
C SER A 86 -8.24 -2.84 17.21
N PHE A 87 -7.36 -3.15 16.28
CA PHE A 87 -7.77 -3.55 14.92
C PHE A 87 -8.08 -5.04 14.88
N PRO A 88 -9.15 -5.47 14.16
CA PRO A 88 -9.41 -6.89 13.90
C PRO A 88 -8.38 -7.45 12.91
N LEU A 89 -8.29 -8.76 12.80
CA LEU A 89 -7.37 -9.42 11.88
C LEU A 89 -7.66 -9.10 10.39
N TYR A 90 -8.91 -8.75 10.07
CA TYR A 90 -9.34 -8.40 8.73
C TYR A 90 -10.28 -7.18 8.73
N ILE A 91 -10.03 -6.25 7.82
CA ILE A 91 -10.86 -5.08 7.56
C ILE A 91 -11.27 -5.10 6.07
N PRO A 92 -12.59 -5.12 5.76
CA PRO A 92 -13.04 -5.03 4.38
C PRO A 92 -12.78 -3.63 3.81
N CYS A 93 -12.21 -3.58 2.60
CA CYS A 93 -12.12 -2.34 1.83
C CYS A 93 -13.31 -2.24 0.88
N ILE A 94 -14.15 -1.22 1.08
CA ILE A 94 -15.37 -0.96 0.30
C ILE A 94 -15.10 0.20 -0.64
N GLN A 95 -15.17 -0.05 -1.95
CA GLN A 95 -14.77 0.94 -2.97
C GLN A 95 -15.88 1.91 -3.36
N ASN A 96 -17.14 1.49 -3.25
CA ASN A 96 -18.32 2.31 -3.50
C ASN A 96 -19.58 1.67 -2.89
N GLY A 97 -20.70 2.40 -2.91
CA GLY A 97 -21.98 1.96 -2.35
C GLY A 97 -22.97 1.36 -3.35
N SER A 98 -22.54 1.11 -4.59
CA SER A 98 -23.43 0.80 -5.71
C SER A 98 -24.42 -0.34 -5.46
N GLN A 99 -25.69 -0.09 -5.80
CA GLN A 99 -26.79 -1.07 -5.92
C GLN A 99 -27.07 -1.92 -4.66
N ARG A 100 -26.81 -1.42 -3.47
CA ARG A 100 -27.12 -2.10 -2.22
C ARG A 100 -28.28 -1.40 -1.51
N ALA A 101 -29.30 -2.17 -1.14
CA ALA A 101 -30.44 -1.66 -0.41
C ALA A 101 -30.19 -1.56 1.10
N GLU A 102 -29.42 -2.52 1.64
CA GLU A 102 -29.07 -2.57 3.05
C GLU A 102 -27.59 -2.21 3.27
N PRO A 103 -27.28 -1.40 4.30
CA PRO A 103 -25.90 -1.09 4.63
C PRO A 103 -25.16 -2.32 5.16
N LEU A 104 -23.85 -2.38 4.89
CA LEU A 104 -22.97 -3.37 5.50
C LEU A 104 -22.67 -2.93 6.93
N SER A 105 -23.00 -3.79 7.89
CA SER A 105 -22.64 -3.62 9.29
C SER A 105 -21.40 -4.44 9.61
N VAL A 106 -20.29 -3.74 9.88
CA VAL A 106 -19.01 -4.33 10.32
C VAL A 106 -18.40 -3.39 11.36
N PRO A 107 -17.57 -3.90 12.29
CA PRO A 107 -16.96 -3.05 13.32
C PRO A 107 -16.13 -1.89 12.74
N ILE A 108 -15.43 -2.16 11.64
CA ILE A 108 -14.57 -1.19 10.96
C ILE A 108 -14.48 -1.55 9.47
N ALA A 109 -14.44 -0.54 8.61
CA ALA A 109 -14.23 -0.69 7.15
C ALA A 109 -13.19 0.32 6.66
N ALA A 110 -12.45 -0.06 5.64
CA ALA A 110 -11.60 0.86 4.88
C ALA A 110 -12.35 1.36 3.64
N VAL A 111 -12.20 2.65 3.33
CA VAL A 111 -12.73 3.28 2.12
C VAL A 111 -11.62 4.06 1.41
N PRO A 112 -11.55 4.02 0.06
CA PRO A 112 -10.46 4.70 -0.65
C PRO A 112 -10.59 6.21 -0.57
N THR A 113 -9.56 6.90 -0.12
CA THR A 113 -9.50 8.37 0.00
C THR A 113 -9.80 9.06 -1.33
N PHE A 114 -9.21 8.56 -2.41
CA PHE A 114 -9.30 9.21 -3.74
C PHE A 114 -10.68 9.07 -4.40
N THR A 115 -11.50 8.11 -3.99
CA THR A 115 -12.92 8.04 -4.40
C THR A 115 -13.73 9.17 -3.78
N ILE A 116 -13.35 9.63 -2.59
CA ILE A 116 -14.01 10.70 -1.86
C ILE A 116 -13.62 12.07 -2.40
N THR A 117 -12.33 12.28 -2.68
CA THR A 117 -11.83 13.56 -3.19
C THR A 117 -12.10 13.75 -4.68
N GLY A 118 -12.36 12.67 -5.42
CA GLY A 118 -12.71 12.74 -6.85
C GLY A 118 -11.64 13.34 -7.74
N GLY A 119 -11.92 13.44 -9.04
CA GLY A 119 -11.05 14.14 -9.99
C GLY A 119 -10.93 15.61 -9.64
N ALA A 120 -9.70 16.16 -9.76
CA ALA A 120 -9.36 17.54 -9.42
C ALA A 120 -9.65 17.94 -7.96
N GLY A 121 -9.60 16.99 -7.02
CA GLY A 121 -9.76 17.24 -5.59
C GLY A 121 -11.14 17.77 -5.19
N ARG A 122 -12.19 17.43 -5.92
CA ARG A 122 -13.56 17.89 -5.62
C ARG A 122 -14.05 17.29 -4.31
N GLN A 123 -14.50 18.15 -3.42
CA GLN A 123 -15.17 17.77 -2.16
C GLN A 123 -16.62 17.40 -2.47
N ARG A 124 -16.94 16.09 -2.48
CA ARG A 124 -18.24 15.57 -2.90
C ARG A 124 -19.21 15.31 -1.75
N LEU A 125 -18.71 15.24 -0.53
CA LEU A 125 -19.44 14.83 0.65
C LEU A 125 -19.37 15.93 1.70
N ALA A 126 -20.50 16.24 2.32
CA ALA A 126 -20.58 17.28 3.34
C ALA A 126 -20.46 16.73 4.78
N SER A 127 -20.63 15.42 4.98
CA SER A 127 -20.70 14.86 6.32
C SER A 127 -20.27 13.39 6.45
N ALA A 128 -20.04 12.98 7.69
CA ALA A 128 -19.81 11.60 8.07
C ALA A 128 -21.00 10.67 7.74
N VAL A 129 -22.21 11.20 7.72
CA VAL A 129 -23.42 10.44 7.37
C VAL A 129 -23.42 10.15 5.88
N GLU A 130 -23.25 11.18 5.05
CA GLU A 130 -23.16 11.02 3.59
C GLU A 130 -22.05 10.08 3.18
N LEU A 131 -20.89 10.14 3.87
CA LEU A 131 -19.78 9.21 3.60
C LEU A 131 -20.22 7.76 3.79
N ARG A 132 -20.90 7.44 4.91
CA ARG A 132 -21.38 6.09 5.16
C ARG A 132 -22.47 5.66 4.18
N GLU A 133 -23.40 6.54 3.87
CA GLU A 133 -24.46 6.30 2.88
C GLU A 133 -23.87 6.04 1.49
N GLN A 134 -22.92 6.87 1.04
CA GLN A 134 -22.26 6.68 -0.25
C GLN A 134 -21.55 5.33 -0.37
N PHE A 135 -20.95 4.84 0.72
CA PHE A 135 -20.29 3.53 0.73
C PHE A 135 -21.21 2.40 1.22
N GLY A 136 -22.49 2.67 1.47
CA GLY A 136 -23.47 1.71 1.96
C GLY A 136 -22.98 1.00 3.23
N LEU A 137 -22.56 1.78 4.23
CA LEU A 137 -22.06 1.31 5.51
C LEU A 137 -23.00 1.71 6.64
N SER A 138 -23.08 0.88 7.69
CA SER A 138 -23.84 1.19 8.90
C SER A 138 -23.28 2.45 9.59
N ARG A 139 -24.15 3.18 10.30
CA ARG A 139 -23.79 4.38 11.07
C ARG A 139 -22.73 4.11 12.12
N ASP A 140 -22.74 2.91 12.71
CA ASP A 140 -21.80 2.49 13.77
C ASP A 140 -20.47 1.94 13.22
N THR A 141 -20.35 1.78 11.90
CA THR A 141 -19.10 1.31 11.30
C THR A 141 -18.02 2.37 11.43
N ARG A 142 -16.90 2.01 12.08
CA ARG A 142 -15.69 2.83 12.16
C ARG A 142 -15.03 2.89 10.76
N LEU A 143 -14.40 4.01 10.44
CA LEU A 143 -13.85 4.21 9.09
C LEU A 143 -12.35 4.50 9.12
N ILE A 144 -11.64 3.83 8.22
CA ILE A 144 -10.27 4.15 7.85
C ILE A 144 -10.27 4.67 6.40
N LEU A 145 -9.70 5.84 6.17
CA LEU A 145 -9.38 6.30 4.83
C LEU A 145 -8.09 5.62 4.35
N LEU A 146 -8.21 4.87 3.27
CA LEU A 146 -7.09 4.17 2.67
C LEU A 146 -6.54 4.98 1.49
N SER A 147 -5.38 5.61 1.68
CA SER A 147 -4.74 6.46 0.67
C SER A 147 -3.74 5.66 -0.19
N VAL A 148 -4.16 4.46 -0.62
CA VAL A 148 -3.40 3.59 -1.50
C VAL A 148 -4.05 3.57 -2.87
N LYS A 149 -3.32 4.01 -3.89
CA LYS A 149 -3.81 4.12 -5.27
C LYS A 149 -2.64 4.12 -6.27
N ASP A 150 -2.98 4.11 -7.56
CA ASP A 150 -2.06 4.29 -8.67
C ASP A 150 -1.58 5.75 -8.80
N ASP A 151 -0.41 5.94 -9.40
CA ASP A 151 0.28 7.23 -9.47
C ASP A 151 -0.57 8.38 -10.05
N PRO A 152 -1.40 8.22 -11.11
CA PRO A 152 -2.22 9.31 -11.62
C PRO A 152 -3.17 9.92 -10.59
N ASP A 153 -3.76 9.10 -9.72
CA ASP A 153 -4.65 9.57 -8.66
C ASP A 153 -3.87 10.23 -7.52
N LEU A 154 -2.67 9.71 -7.21
CA LEU A 154 -1.76 10.31 -6.22
C LEU A 154 -1.25 11.68 -6.67
N GLU A 155 -0.85 11.81 -7.94
CA GLU A 155 -0.43 13.09 -8.52
C GLU A 155 -1.60 14.10 -8.58
N THR A 156 -2.79 13.62 -8.89
CA THR A 156 -4.00 14.47 -8.83
C THR A 156 -4.28 14.95 -7.40
N TYR A 157 -4.17 14.05 -6.42
CA TYR A 157 -4.33 14.42 -5.01
C TYR A 157 -3.27 15.45 -4.62
N TRP A 158 -1.98 15.21 -4.91
CA TRP A 158 -0.89 16.11 -4.59
C TRP A 158 -1.13 17.51 -5.15
N LYS A 159 -1.45 17.61 -6.44
CA LYS A 159 -1.71 18.87 -7.14
C LYS A 159 -2.82 19.71 -6.51
N TYR A 160 -3.84 19.09 -5.98
CA TYR A 160 -5.04 19.80 -5.48
C TYR A 160 -5.16 19.80 -3.95
N SER A 161 -4.29 19.13 -3.22
CA SER A 161 -4.40 18.98 -1.76
C SER A 161 -4.43 20.31 -1.03
N GLU A 162 -3.46 21.15 -1.28
CA GLU A 162 -3.36 22.48 -0.67
C GLU A 162 -4.46 23.41 -1.19
N LEU A 163 -4.59 23.55 -2.52
CA LEU A 163 -5.58 24.41 -3.17
C LEU A 163 -7.01 24.15 -2.72
N ARG A 164 -7.34 22.91 -2.41
CA ARG A 164 -8.67 22.49 -1.99
C ARG A 164 -8.79 22.22 -0.50
N SER A 165 -7.75 22.47 0.28
CA SER A 165 -7.69 22.19 1.72
C SER A 165 -8.18 20.77 2.05
N LEU A 166 -7.74 19.77 1.27
CA LEU A 166 -8.21 18.39 1.35
C LEU A 166 -7.99 17.76 2.73
N PRO A 167 -6.88 18.00 3.46
CA PRO A 167 -6.73 17.45 4.81
C PRO A 167 -7.84 17.90 5.76
N LYS A 168 -8.23 19.18 5.75
CA LYS A 168 -9.32 19.72 6.58
C LYS A 168 -10.68 19.15 6.16
N TYR A 169 -10.90 19.02 4.86
CA TYR A 169 -12.11 18.41 4.34
C TYR A 169 -12.25 16.96 4.82
N LEU A 170 -11.20 16.14 4.71
CA LEU A 170 -11.22 14.75 5.13
C LEU A 170 -11.42 14.61 6.64
N ALA A 171 -10.85 15.51 7.44
CA ALA A 171 -11.06 15.54 8.89
C ALA A 171 -12.52 15.75 9.28
N ASN A 172 -13.25 16.58 8.53
CA ASN A 172 -14.67 16.86 8.78
C ASN A 172 -15.61 15.67 8.46
N LEU A 173 -15.11 14.63 7.78
CA LEU A 173 -15.89 13.44 7.45
C LEU A 173 -16.01 12.42 8.59
N GLY A 174 -15.48 12.73 9.78
CA GLY A 174 -15.63 11.91 10.99
C GLY A 174 -15.04 10.50 10.83
N VAL A 175 -13.91 10.39 10.15
CA VAL A 175 -13.12 9.16 10.02
C VAL A 175 -12.22 8.98 11.23
N GLU A 176 -11.95 7.74 11.58
CA GLU A 176 -11.11 7.43 12.74
C GLU A 176 -9.62 7.52 12.39
N HIS A 177 -9.24 6.96 11.26
CA HIS A 177 -7.84 6.94 10.80
C HIS A 177 -7.72 7.25 9.31
N ILE A 178 -6.56 7.73 8.92
CA ILE A 178 -6.16 7.86 7.52
C ILE A 178 -4.75 7.30 7.32
N THR A 179 -4.53 6.52 6.26
CA THR A 179 -3.15 6.16 5.87
C THR A 179 -2.51 7.29 5.08
N ALA A 180 -1.22 7.50 5.24
CA ALA A 180 -0.47 8.36 4.33
C ALA A 180 -0.55 7.82 2.89
N PRO A 181 -0.50 8.68 1.85
CA PRO A 181 -0.44 8.26 0.46
C PRO A 181 0.78 7.38 0.17
N ASN A 182 0.58 6.37 -0.67
CA ASN A 182 1.61 5.40 -1.06
C ASN A 182 2.38 5.85 -2.30
N PHE A 183 2.93 7.08 -2.34
CA PHE A 183 3.75 7.52 -3.47
C PHE A 183 4.77 6.46 -3.88
N SER A 184 4.85 6.16 -5.18
CA SER A 184 5.57 5.00 -5.68
C SER A 184 7.09 5.15 -5.61
N PHE A 185 7.78 4.04 -5.34
CA PHE A 185 9.22 3.91 -5.42
C PHE A 185 9.56 2.92 -6.53
N ALA A 186 9.51 3.43 -7.77
CA ALA A 186 9.78 2.61 -8.94
C ALA A 186 11.29 2.39 -9.16
N ASN A 187 11.67 1.20 -9.60
CA ASN A 187 13.10 0.85 -9.77
C ASN A 187 13.74 1.49 -11.02
N ASN A 188 12.93 1.98 -11.95
CA ASN A 188 13.37 2.55 -13.22
C ASN A 188 13.36 4.10 -13.24
N VAL A 189 13.40 4.74 -12.09
CA VAL A 189 13.48 6.19 -11.96
C VAL A 189 14.70 6.58 -11.13
N PRO A 190 15.21 7.83 -11.29
CA PRO A 190 16.27 8.36 -10.43
C PRO A 190 15.90 8.29 -8.94
N ARG A 191 16.87 8.05 -8.08
CA ARG A 191 16.63 7.96 -6.63
C ARG A 191 16.18 9.27 -6.01
N THR A 192 16.45 10.40 -6.66
CA THR A 192 15.89 11.70 -6.28
C THR A 192 14.37 11.74 -6.33
N GLU A 193 13.74 10.97 -7.24
CA GLU A 193 12.29 10.78 -7.25
C GLU A 193 11.81 10.11 -5.95
N HIS A 194 12.55 9.14 -5.44
CA HIS A 194 12.20 8.50 -4.16
C HIS A 194 12.33 9.47 -2.98
N LEU A 195 13.34 10.34 -2.99
CA LEU A 195 13.50 11.36 -1.95
C LEU A 195 12.34 12.35 -1.97
N VAL A 196 11.93 12.80 -3.15
CA VAL A 196 10.77 13.67 -3.32
C VAL A 196 9.48 12.95 -2.87
N ASN A 197 9.26 11.72 -3.27
CA ASN A 197 8.07 10.96 -2.88
C ASN A 197 8.02 10.66 -1.38
N LEU A 198 9.18 10.48 -0.74
CA LEU A 198 9.30 10.39 0.71
C LEU A 198 8.92 11.73 1.37
N ALA A 199 9.46 12.85 0.86
CA ALA A 199 9.14 14.18 1.36
C ALA A 199 7.64 14.51 1.22
N ARG A 200 7.03 14.16 0.08
CA ARG A 200 5.58 14.27 -0.14
C ARG A 200 4.79 13.43 0.88
N SER A 201 5.21 12.21 1.15
CA SER A 201 4.58 11.35 2.17
C SER A 201 4.63 11.98 3.55
N LEU A 202 5.79 12.51 3.95
CA LEU A 202 5.97 13.20 5.21
C LEU A 202 5.12 14.47 5.31
N ARG A 203 5.04 15.26 4.23
CA ARG A 203 4.18 16.44 4.18
C ARG A 203 2.71 16.07 4.35
N CYS A 204 2.23 15.03 3.67
CA CYS A 204 0.86 14.55 3.86
C CYS A 204 0.60 14.09 5.31
N ILE A 205 1.56 13.39 5.93
CA ILE A 205 1.46 12.98 7.33
C ILE A 205 1.31 14.21 8.25
N GLU A 206 2.12 15.23 8.06
CA GLU A 206 2.07 16.48 8.82
C GLU A 206 0.72 17.20 8.61
N GLU A 207 0.29 17.39 7.37
CA GLU A 207 -0.96 18.08 7.01
C GLU A 207 -2.20 17.36 7.57
N PHE A 208 -2.24 16.03 7.50
CA PHE A 208 -3.32 15.24 8.08
C PHE A 208 -3.35 15.36 9.61
N SER A 209 -2.19 15.27 10.26
CA SER A 209 -2.08 15.43 11.71
C SER A 209 -2.49 16.86 12.13
N ALA A 210 -2.04 17.89 11.44
CA ALA A 210 -2.40 19.28 11.69
C ALA A 210 -3.91 19.52 11.50
N ALA A 211 -4.57 18.78 10.61
CA ALA A 211 -6.00 18.80 10.42
C ALA A 211 -6.77 18.01 11.51
N GLY A 212 -6.08 17.35 12.44
CA GLY A 212 -6.69 16.59 13.54
C GLY A 212 -6.99 15.11 13.23
N LEU A 213 -6.52 14.58 12.10
CA LEU A 213 -6.68 13.19 11.74
C LEU A 213 -5.68 12.30 12.48
N SER A 214 -6.11 11.09 12.87
CA SER A 214 -5.20 10.03 13.34
C SER A 214 -4.51 9.39 12.15
N VAL A 215 -3.22 9.70 11.97
CA VAL A 215 -2.47 9.32 10.77
C VAL A 215 -1.72 8.01 10.97
N ILE A 216 -1.81 7.15 9.97
CA ILE A 216 -1.07 5.89 9.89
C ILE A 216 -0.03 6.03 8.78
N PRO A 217 1.27 6.15 9.09
CA PRO A 217 2.33 6.22 8.10
C PRO A 217 2.33 5.00 7.18
N HIS A 218 2.48 5.22 5.87
CA HIS A 218 2.66 4.16 4.89
C HIS A 218 4.15 3.98 4.60
N LEU A 219 4.73 2.84 5.00
CA LEU A 219 6.16 2.59 4.91
C LEU A 219 6.55 2.15 3.49
N ASN A 220 6.96 3.10 2.66
CA ASN A 220 7.52 2.81 1.34
C ASN A 220 9.04 2.85 1.39
N ALA A 221 9.66 1.79 0.87
CA ALA A 221 11.11 1.66 0.77
C ALA A 221 11.45 0.68 -0.35
N CYS A 222 12.54 0.90 -1.06
CA CYS A 222 13.08 -0.02 -2.05
C CYS A 222 14.57 -0.37 -1.80
N ASN A 223 15.17 0.18 -0.75
CA ASN A 223 16.52 -0.15 -0.28
C ASN A 223 16.62 -0.07 1.26
N GLU A 224 17.73 -0.57 1.80
CA GLU A 224 17.97 -0.61 3.26
C GLU A 224 18.02 0.80 3.88
N ARG A 225 18.62 1.78 3.17
CA ARG A 225 18.73 3.16 3.69
C ARG A 225 17.37 3.81 3.91
N GLN A 226 16.39 3.51 3.05
CA GLN A 226 15.03 4.01 3.24
C GLN A 226 14.34 3.33 4.43
N TRP A 227 14.67 2.07 4.71
CA TRP A 227 14.23 1.42 5.94
C TRP A 227 14.92 1.98 7.18
N ASP A 228 16.20 2.35 7.08
CA ASP A 228 16.90 3.06 8.14
C ASP A 228 16.27 4.43 8.42
N PHE A 229 15.91 5.18 7.37
CA PHE A 229 15.14 6.41 7.51
C PHE A 229 13.84 6.18 8.31
N TRP A 230 13.04 5.18 7.95
CA TRP A 230 11.82 4.85 8.68
C TRP A 230 12.10 4.42 10.12
N SER A 231 13.21 3.75 10.38
CA SER A 231 13.64 3.38 11.74
C SER A 231 13.93 4.62 12.58
N ASP A 232 14.66 5.58 12.02
CA ASP A 232 15.00 6.82 12.73
C ASP A 232 13.76 7.70 12.91
N PHE A 233 12.92 7.83 11.89
CA PHE A 233 11.62 8.50 11.99
C PHE A 233 10.75 7.92 13.11
N LEU A 234 10.63 6.61 13.18
CA LEU A 234 9.81 5.95 14.22
C LEU A 234 10.44 5.99 15.62
N LYS A 235 11.76 6.14 15.74
CA LYS A 235 12.41 6.44 17.04
C LYS A 235 12.08 7.84 17.54
N GLU A 236 12.05 8.83 16.64
CA GLU A 236 11.66 10.20 16.94
C GLU A 236 10.16 10.31 17.26
N HIS A 237 9.34 9.36 16.78
CA HIS A 237 7.89 9.31 16.92
C HIS A 237 7.41 8.05 17.68
N PRO A 238 7.71 7.93 19.00
CA PRO A 238 7.31 6.76 19.79
C PRO A 238 5.79 6.59 19.92
N GLU A 239 5.02 7.64 19.72
CA GLU A 239 3.56 7.63 19.70
C GLU A 239 2.98 6.84 18.51
N ILE A 240 3.75 6.62 17.42
CA ILE A 240 3.31 5.82 16.28
C ILE A 240 3.46 4.34 16.62
N THR A 241 2.36 3.64 16.78
CA THR A 241 2.32 2.20 17.03
C THR A 241 1.69 1.39 15.90
N VAL A 242 1.04 2.08 14.94
CA VAL A 242 0.40 1.48 13.77
C VAL A 242 1.01 2.06 12.50
N VAL A 243 1.36 1.19 11.58
CA VAL A 243 1.93 1.55 10.26
C VAL A 243 1.23 0.77 9.16
N ALA A 244 1.26 1.27 7.94
CA ALA A 244 0.67 0.60 6.78
C ALA A 244 1.74 0.22 5.76
N LYS A 245 1.49 -0.86 5.00
CA LYS A 245 2.24 -1.21 3.81
C LYS A 245 1.36 -1.97 2.82
N GLU A 246 1.48 -1.64 1.54
CA GLU A 246 0.77 -2.34 0.48
C GLU A 246 1.57 -3.54 -0.05
N PHE A 247 0.84 -4.57 -0.52
CA PHE A 247 1.36 -5.81 -1.10
C PHE A 247 0.71 -6.12 -2.45
N GLN A 248 0.43 -5.08 -3.25
CA GLN A 248 -0.31 -5.23 -4.51
C GLN A 248 0.60 -5.27 -5.73
N THR A 249 1.50 -4.31 -5.87
CA THR A 249 2.37 -4.12 -7.04
C THR A 249 3.66 -4.94 -6.91
N GLY A 250 4.82 -4.31 -6.85
CA GLY A 250 6.10 -5.01 -6.69
C GLY A 250 6.15 -5.95 -5.48
N ALA A 251 5.57 -5.53 -4.36
CA ALA A 251 5.48 -6.35 -3.15
C ALA A 251 4.45 -7.50 -3.23
N ALA A 252 3.72 -7.66 -4.35
CA ALA A 252 2.95 -8.87 -4.61
C ALA A 252 3.84 -10.09 -4.92
N ILE A 253 5.09 -9.86 -5.33
CA ILE A 253 6.09 -10.90 -5.60
C ILE A 253 6.57 -11.47 -4.26
N PRO A 254 6.50 -12.79 -4.03
CA PRO A 254 6.81 -13.39 -2.72
C PRO A 254 8.18 -13.03 -2.15
N ARG A 255 9.22 -13.01 -2.98
CA ARG A 255 10.58 -12.64 -2.58
C ARG A 255 10.67 -11.19 -2.09
N ILE A 256 9.99 -10.27 -2.79
CA ILE A 256 9.97 -8.86 -2.42
C ILE A 256 9.15 -8.66 -1.13
N ALA A 257 8.00 -9.34 -1.01
CA ALA A 257 7.22 -9.32 0.21
C ALA A 257 8.01 -9.84 1.42
N GLN A 258 8.76 -10.93 1.23
CA GLN A 258 9.61 -11.50 2.26
C GLN A 258 10.66 -10.49 2.73
N TRP A 259 11.38 -9.86 1.81
CA TRP A 259 12.37 -8.82 2.12
C TRP A 259 11.74 -7.69 2.92
N HIS A 260 10.58 -7.17 2.51
CA HIS A 260 9.90 -6.12 3.25
C HIS A 260 9.48 -6.54 4.68
N ILE A 261 9.06 -7.78 4.86
CA ILE A 261 8.70 -8.28 6.20
C ILE A 261 9.96 -8.44 7.06
N GLU A 262 11.06 -8.90 6.50
CA GLU A 262 12.35 -9.00 7.19
C GLU A 262 12.88 -7.61 7.59
N GLU A 263 12.80 -6.62 6.71
CA GLU A 263 13.17 -5.25 7.03
C GLU A 263 12.27 -4.64 8.12
N LEU A 264 10.97 -4.91 8.07
CA LEU A 264 10.05 -4.45 9.13
C LEU A 264 10.38 -5.11 10.48
N GLN A 265 10.79 -6.38 10.51
CA GLN A 265 11.25 -7.04 11.74
C GLN A 265 12.52 -6.36 12.28
N ARG A 266 13.53 -6.13 11.42
CA ARG A 266 14.75 -5.40 11.79
C ARG A 266 14.45 -3.98 12.29
N LEU A 267 13.53 -3.29 11.64
CA LEU A 267 13.07 -1.97 12.07
C LEU A 267 12.50 -2.04 13.49
N GLN A 268 11.61 -2.99 13.78
CA GLN A 268 11.03 -3.18 15.11
C GLN A 268 12.09 -3.49 16.17
N GLU A 269 13.09 -4.31 15.84
CA GLU A 269 14.25 -4.58 16.69
C GLU A 269 15.05 -3.30 16.96
N LYS A 270 15.34 -2.49 15.91
CA LYS A 270 16.08 -1.22 16.03
C LYS A 270 15.37 -0.19 16.89
N ILE A 271 14.03 -0.12 16.83
CA ILE A 271 13.24 0.83 17.63
C ILE A 271 12.84 0.27 19.00
N GLY A 272 13.08 -1.01 19.28
CA GLY A 272 12.83 -1.67 20.56
C GLY A 272 11.36 -1.86 20.90
N ARG A 273 10.45 -1.83 19.90
CA ARG A 273 9.01 -2.01 20.11
C ARG A 273 8.30 -2.65 18.92
N ALA A 274 7.22 -3.39 19.22
CA ALA A 274 6.37 -3.97 18.19
C ALA A 274 5.44 -2.91 17.59
N LEU A 275 5.26 -2.98 16.27
CA LEU A 275 4.31 -2.18 15.50
C LEU A 275 3.13 -3.04 15.03
N HIS A 276 1.95 -2.45 14.95
CA HIS A 276 0.81 -3.08 14.29
C HIS A 276 0.83 -2.74 12.80
N LEU A 277 0.99 -3.76 11.95
CA LEU A 277 1.01 -3.57 10.50
C LEU A 277 -0.40 -3.64 9.90
N LEU A 278 -0.85 -2.60 9.22
CA LEU A 278 -1.97 -2.68 8.28
C LEU A 278 -1.45 -3.14 6.92
N ALA A 279 -1.61 -4.42 6.63
CA ALA A 279 -1.15 -5.05 5.39
C ALA A 279 -2.22 -4.93 4.30
N VAL A 280 -2.08 -3.95 3.41
CA VAL A 280 -3.03 -3.74 2.30
C VAL A 280 -2.80 -4.81 1.23
N ALA A 281 -3.85 -5.58 0.92
CA ALA A 281 -3.83 -6.76 0.03
C ALA A 281 -2.81 -7.85 0.44
N GLY A 282 -2.45 -7.90 1.73
CA GLY A 282 -1.42 -8.79 2.26
C GLY A 282 -1.80 -10.28 2.37
N ARG A 283 -3.04 -10.67 2.05
CA ARG A 283 -3.52 -12.06 2.25
C ARG A 283 -2.64 -13.12 1.57
N ARG A 284 -2.11 -12.82 0.39
CA ARG A 284 -1.21 -13.75 -0.33
C ARG A 284 0.01 -14.14 0.48
N HIS A 285 0.45 -13.24 1.35
CA HIS A 285 1.65 -13.35 2.16
C HIS A 285 1.34 -13.65 3.63
N LEU A 286 0.17 -14.24 3.91
CA LEU A 286 -0.26 -14.53 5.29
C LEU A 286 0.80 -15.32 6.08
N GLY A 287 1.51 -16.26 5.41
CA GLY A 287 2.60 -17.01 6.05
C GLY A 287 3.77 -16.13 6.51
N LEU A 288 4.08 -15.07 5.76
CA LEU A 288 5.11 -14.10 6.12
C LEU A 288 4.61 -13.16 7.21
N LEU A 289 3.35 -12.69 7.11
CA LEU A 289 2.74 -11.79 8.09
C LEU A 289 2.68 -12.41 9.50
N LEU A 290 2.57 -13.73 9.60
CA LEU A 290 2.60 -14.45 10.88
C LEU A 290 3.94 -14.38 11.62
N ARG A 291 5.00 -13.89 10.99
CA ARG A 291 6.27 -13.56 11.66
C ARG A 291 6.20 -12.28 12.48
N LEU A 292 5.17 -11.46 12.25
CA LEU A 292 4.92 -10.23 12.99
C LEU A 292 4.00 -10.52 14.18
N GLU A 293 4.20 -9.81 15.28
CA GLU A 293 3.38 -9.93 16.48
C GLU A 293 1.92 -9.51 16.22
N ARG A 294 1.76 -8.38 15.52
CA ARG A 294 0.46 -7.77 15.24
C ARG A 294 0.35 -7.33 13.79
N PHE A 295 -0.72 -7.75 13.15
CA PHE A 295 -1.08 -7.28 11.82
C PHE A 295 -2.58 -7.35 11.57
N THR A 296 -3.04 -6.55 10.62
CA THR A 296 -4.40 -6.55 10.08
C THR A 296 -4.32 -6.59 8.55
N ILE A 297 -5.11 -7.43 7.92
CA ILE A 297 -5.24 -7.46 6.46
C ILE A 297 -6.37 -6.53 6.04
N ILE A 298 -6.08 -5.56 5.18
CA ILE A 298 -7.08 -4.74 4.50
C ILE A 298 -7.19 -5.23 3.07
N ASP A 299 -8.38 -5.66 2.64
CA ASP A 299 -8.56 -6.24 1.30
C ASP A 299 -9.94 -5.94 0.71
N SER A 300 -9.97 -5.63 -0.58
CA SER A 300 -11.19 -5.37 -1.35
C SER A 300 -11.73 -6.59 -2.10
N VAL A 301 -11.08 -7.75 -2.01
CA VAL A 301 -11.47 -8.98 -2.73
C VAL A 301 -12.95 -9.33 -2.53
N PRO A 302 -13.51 -9.36 -1.31
CA PRO A 302 -14.94 -9.66 -1.14
C PRO A 302 -15.85 -8.67 -1.85
N PHE A 303 -15.52 -7.37 -1.79
CA PHE A 303 -16.26 -6.33 -2.47
C PHE A 303 -16.21 -6.50 -4.01
N VAL A 304 -15.02 -6.66 -4.58
CA VAL A 304 -14.81 -6.85 -6.02
C VAL A 304 -15.53 -8.12 -6.52
N ARG A 305 -15.48 -9.21 -5.76
CA ARG A 305 -16.21 -10.44 -6.09
C ARG A 305 -17.72 -10.23 -6.07
N THR A 306 -18.21 -9.47 -5.11
CA THR A 306 -19.64 -9.13 -5.00
C THR A 306 -20.13 -8.32 -6.20
N VAL A 307 -19.43 -7.24 -6.56
CA VAL A 307 -19.79 -6.41 -7.72
C VAL A 307 -19.78 -7.23 -9.02
N LYS A 308 -18.85 -8.17 -9.15
CA LYS A 308 -18.77 -9.12 -10.27
C LYS A 308 -19.77 -10.28 -10.16
N ARG A 309 -20.76 -10.21 -9.27
CA ARG A 309 -21.75 -11.26 -9.04
C ARG A 309 -21.10 -12.63 -8.79
N ARG A 310 -20.06 -12.67 -7.97
CA ARG A 310 -19.32 -13.87 -7.59
C ARG A 310 -19.49 -14.15 -6.11
N ARG A 311 -20.00 -15.35 -5.79
CA ARG A 311 -20.13 -15.85 -4.43
C ARG A 311 -18.87 -16.59 -4.03
N MET A 312 -18.32 -16.25 -2.89
CA MET A 312 -17.17 -16.93 -2.30
C MET A 312 -17.64 -18.05 -1.38
N SER A 313 -16.87 -19.13 -1.35
CA SER A 313 -17.04 -20.24 -0.40
C SER A 313 -15.67 -20.84 -0.08
N ARG A 314 -15.63 -21.69 0.92
CA ARG A 314 -14.46 -22.49 1.26
C ARG A 314 -14.81 -23.97 1.19
N GLY A 315 -13.89 -24.77 0.67
CA GLY A 315 -13.99 -26.23 0.67
C GLY A 315 -12.58 -26.80 0.58
N ASP A 316 -12.30 -27.82 1.40
CA ASP A 316 -11.01 -28.51 1.47
C ASP A 316 -9.82 -27.56 1.70
N GLY A 317 -10.01 -26.52 2.54
CA GLY A 317 -9.00 -25.50 2.80
C GLY A 317 -8.73 -24.51 1.65
N ARG A 318 -9.42 -24.64 0.52
CA ARG A 318 -9.26 -23.79 -0.67
C ARG A 318 -10.43 -22.84 -0.84
N TRP A 319 -10.14 -21.71 -1.48
CA TRP A 319 -11.16 -20.74 -1.87
C TRP A 319 -11.83 -21.19 -3.16
N LYS A 320 -13.16 -21.25 -3.16
CA LYS A 320 -13.99 -21.50 -4.34
C LYS A 320 -14.78 -20.25 -4.64
N VAL A 321 -14.95 -19.94 -5.92
CA VAL A 321 -15.71 -18.78 -6.39
C VAL A 321 -16.63 -19.23 -7.51
N CYS A 322 -17.93 -19.04 -7.34
CA CYS A 322 -18.94 -19.38 -8.34
C CYS A 322 -19.78 -18.13 -8.70
N ARG A 323 -20.51 -18.20 -9.81
CA ARG A 323 -21.52 -17.20 -10.13
C ARG A 323 -22.66 -17.28 -9.10
N THR A 324 -23.22 -16.12 -8.73
CA THR A 324 -24.42 -16.10 -7.89
C THR A 324 -25.65 -16.51 -8.68
N ARG A 325 -26.72 -16.83 -7.96
CA ARG A 325 -28.03 -17.00 -8.59
C ARG A 325 -28.51 -15.66 -9.19
N ARG A 326 -29.25 -15.73 -10.29
CA ARG A 326 -29.87 -14.56 -10.90
C ARG A 326 -30.82 -13.90 -9.86
N GLY A 327 -30.71 -12.58 -9.70
CA GLY A 327 -31.56 -11.84 -8.74
C GLY A 327 -31.08 -11.84 -7.29
N GLU A 328 -29.95 -12.51 -6.96
CA GLU A 328 -29.41 -12.42 -5.58
C GLU A 328 -29.07 -10.97 -5.21
N PRO A 329 -29.60 -10.42 -4.08
CA PRO A 329 -29.28 -9.07 -3.63
C PRO A 329 -27.80 -8.89 -3.34
N LEU A 330 -27.22 -7.75 -3.78
CA LEU A 330 -25.78 -7.50 -3.61
C LEU A 330 -25.38 -7.28 -2.15
N ASP A 331 -26.24 -6.74 -1.33
CA ASP A 331 -26.05 -6.57 0.12
C ASP A 331 -25.88 -7.92 0.83
N ARG A 332 -26.74 -8.89 0.54
CA ARG A 332 -26.60 -10.26 1.08
C ARG A 332 -25.33 -10.93 0.60
N LEU A 333 -25.02 -10.78 -0.69
CA LEU A 333 -23.82 -11.36 -1.27
C LEU A 333 -22.55 -10.73 -0.67
N LEU A 334 -22.54 -9.40 -0.47
CA LEU A 334 -21.40 -8.72 0.15
C LEU A 334 -21.18 -9.18 1.59
N ARG A 335 -22.25 -9.21 2.38
CA ARG A 335 -22.19 -9.69 3.78
C ARG A 335 -21.64 -11.11 3.84
N HIS A 336 -22.15 -11.99 2.99
CA HIS A 336 -21.66 -13.36 2.90
C HIS A 336 -20.17 -13.43 2.48
N ASN A 337 -19.77 -12.70 1.45
CA ASN A 337 -18.38 -12.74 0.97
C ASN A 337 -17.40 -12.17 2.01
N VAL A 338 -17.78 -11.09 2.71
CA VAL A 338 -16.97 -10.50 3.78
C VAL A 338 -16.81 -11.51 4.93
N GLU A 339 -17.90 -12.15 5.35
CA GLU A 339 -17.87 -13.12 6.44
C GLU A 339 -17.04 -14.36 6.09
N VAL A 340 -17.26 -14.95 4.92
CA VAL A 340 -16.48 -16.12 4.47
C VAL A 340 -15.00 -15.78 4.38
N TYR A 341 -14.66 -14.56 3.90
CA TYR A 341 -13.28 -14.13 3.77
C TYR A 341 -12.63 -13.91 5.14
N ARG A 342 -13.32 -13.24 6.06
CA ARG A 342 -12.90 -13.02 7.45
C ARG A 342 -12.60 -14.33 8.14
N THR A 343 -13.60 -15.21 8.20
CA THR A 343 -13.47 -16.53 8.84
C THR A 343 -12.31 -17.33 8.24
N GLY A 344 -12.17 -17.26 6.91
CA GLY A 344 -11.10 -17.95 6.23
C GLY A 344 -9.68 -17.46 6.58
N ILE A 345 -9.51 -16.18 6.85
CA ILE A 345 -8.24 -15.62 7.35
C ILE A 345 -8.01 -16.06 8.79
N GLU A 346 -9.03 -15.92 9.65
CA GLU A 346 -8.96 -16.28 11.07
C GLU A 346 -8.58 -17.76 11.27
N GLU A 347 -9.24 -18.68 10.57
CA GLU A 347 -8.92 -20.11 10.62
C GLU A 347 -7.50 -20.41 10.11
N ALA A 348 -7.07 -19.74 9.03
CA ALA A 348 -5.73 -19.94 8.51
C ALA A 348 -4.65 -19.45 9.50
N VAL A 349 -4.91 -18.36 10.22
CA VAL A 349 -4.02 -17.86 11.27
C VAL A 349 -3.98 -18.82 12.46
N ILE A 350 -5.16 -19.26 12.95
CA ILE A 350 -5.25 -20.22 14.06
C ILE A 350 -4.49 -21.49 13.72
N LYS A 351 -4.79 -22.08 12.56
CA LYS A 351 -4.14 -23.32 12.10
C LYS A 351 -2.62 -23.17 12.04
N ARG A 352 -2.10 -22.07 11.49
CA ARG A 352 -0.65 -21.87 11.38
C ARG A 352 0.03 -21.58 12.71
N ARG A 353 -0.65 -20.92 13.66
CA ARG A 353 -0.13 -20.72 15.03
C ARG A 353 -0.11 -22.01 15.82
N GLN A 354 -1.11 -22.89 15.63
CA GLN A 354 -1.16 -24.21 16.28
C GLN A 354 -0.15 -25.21 15.68
N TYR A 355 0.09 -25.12 14.37
CA TYR A 355 1.00 -25.99 13.63
C TYR A 355 2.01 -25.13 12.89
N PRO A 356 3.02 -24.54 13.56
CA PRO A 356 4.05 -23.78 12.89
C PRO A 356 4.78 -24.72 11.93
N LEU A 357 4.72 -24.42 10.64
CA LEU A 357 5.53 -25.12 9.65
C LEU A 357 7.00 -24.96 10.07
N ARG A 358 7.72 -26.07 10.25
CA ARG A 358 9.17 -26.04 10.32
C ARG A 358 9.64 -25.50 8.97
N PHE A 359 10.18 -24.30 8.99
CA PHE A 359 10.79 -23.67 7.83
C PHE A 359 12.20 -24.27 7.63
N ASP A 360 12.29 -25.58 7.41
CA ASP A 360 13.47 -26.21 6.89
C ASP A 360 13.39 -26.07 5.37
N GLY A 361 14.24 -25.28 4.78
CA GLY A 361 14.73 -25.16 3.38
C GLY A 361 14.03 -25.81 2.18
N GLU A 362 12.92 -26.51 2.35
CA GLU A 362 12.27 -27.30 1.30
C GLU A 362 11.39 -26.51 0.34
N LEU A 363 10.91 -25.32 0.73
CA LEU A 363 10.06 -24.52 -0.17
C LEU A 363 10.85 -23.94 -1.37
N LEU A 364 12.17 -23.77 -1.23
CA LEU A 364 13.04 -23.36 -2.33
C LEU A 364 13.33 -24.50 -3.30
N LYS A 365 13.19 -25.76 -2.88
CA LYS A 365 13.41 -26.93 -3.74
C LYS A 365 12.21 -27.29 -4.61
N GLN A 366 10.99 -27.00 -4.18
CA GLN A 366 9.79 -27.27 -4.99
C GLN A 366 9.66 -26.31 -6.17
N THR A 367 10.02 -25.03 -6.02
CA THR A 367 10.01 -24.07 -7.15
C THR A 367 11.14 -24.32 -8.15
N SER A 368 12.25 -24.95 -7.77
CA SER A 368 13.33 -25.29 -8.68
C SER A 368 13.11 -26.59 -9.45
N ASN A 369 12.22 -27.48 -8.99
CA ASN A 369 11.89 -28.72 -9.68
C ASN A 369 10.74 -28.58 -10.68
N GLU A 370 9.84 -27.61 -10.50
CA GLU A 370 8.79 -27.30 -11.50
C GLU A 370 9.33 -26.56 -12.73
N ALA A 371 10.54 -25.96 -12.64
CA ALA A 371 11.20 -25.29 -13.76
C ALA A 371 11.96 -26.25 -14.72
N ARG A 372 11.89 -27.57 -14.51
CA ARG A 372 12.60 -28.57 -15.32
C ARG A 372 11.67 -29.60 -15.96
N SER A 373 10.54 -29.20 -16.50
CA SER A 373 9.75 -30.03 -17.41
C SER A 373 9.61 -29.31 -18.76
N PRO A 374 10.12 -29.85 -19.87
CA PRO A 374 9.94 -29.19 -21.17
C PRO A 374 8.59 -29.55 -21.75
N SER A 375 7.98 -28.55 -22.38
CA SER A 375 6.83 -28.63 -23.27
C SER A 375 5.41 -28.75 -22.66
N SER A 376 4.85 -27.59 -22.35
CA SER A 376 3.52 -27.24 -22.84
C SER A 376 3.48 -25.71 -22.95
N ARG A 377 3.27 -25.21 -24.17
CA ARG A 377 2.94 -23.81 -24.44
C ARG A 377 1.68 -23.47 -23.65
N ILE A 378 1.84 -22.82 -22.52
CA ILE A 378 0.77 -22.07 -21.90
C ILE A 378 0.89 -20.69 -22.53
N GLU A 379 -0.06 -20.37 -23.38
CA GLU A 379 -0.34 -18.98 -23.73
C GLU A 379 -0.55 -18.23 -22.43
N VAL A 380 0.44 -17.42 -22.05
CA VAL A 380 0.32 -16.44 -20.99
C VAL A 380 -0.59 -15.36 -21.59
N GLU A 381 -1.90 -15.54 -21.42
CA GLU A 381 -2.76 -14.37 -21.39
C GLU A 381 -2.13 -13.44 -20.35
N SER A 382 -1.58 -12.35 -20.85
CA SER A 382 -1.15 -11.21 -20.04
C SER A 382 -2.32 -10.91 -19.12
N SER A 383 -2.22 -11.37 -17.86
CA SER A 383 -3.11 -10.95 -16.81
C SER A 383 -2.89 -9.46 -16.68
N GLY A 384 -3.71 -8.74 -17.43
CA GLY A 384 -3.72 -7.30 -17.50
C GLY A 384 -3.65 -6.76 -16.10
N GLN A 385 -2.90 -5.73 -15.95
CA GLN A 385 -3.13 -4.73 -14.94
C GLN A 385 -4.63 -4.69 -14.68
N MET A 386 -5.04 -5.06 -13.48
CA MET A 386 -6.42 -4.90 -13.09
C MET A 386 -6.65 -3.40 -13.01
N ASN A 387 -6.90 -2.80 -14.17
CA ASN A 387 -7.35 -1.42 -14.27
C ASN A 387 -8.60 -1.30 -13.41
N LEU A 388 -8.47 -0.67 -12.26
CA LEU A 388 -9.57 -0.23 -11.40
C LEU A 388 -10.44 0.86 -12.08
N LEU A 389 -10.18 1.14 -13.35
CA LEU A 389 -10.71 2.26 -14.13
C LEU A 389 -11.75 1.80 -15.18
N GLY A 390 -12.64 0.93 -14.88
CA GLY A 390 -13.59 0.45 -15.87
C GLY A 390 -15.07 0.64 -15.59
N LEU A 391 -15.46 1.54 -14.71
CA LEU A 391 -16.87 1.94 -14.56
C LEU A 391 -17.00 3.46 -14.66
N GLY A 392 -16.93 3.95 -15.89
CA GLY A 392 -17.46 5.26 -16.23
C GLY A 392 -18.96 5.27 -15.92
N VAL A 393 -19.34 6.00 -14.91
CA VAL A 393 -20.73 6.41 -14.70
C VAL A 393 -20.93 7.64 -15.58
N THR A 394 -21.55 7.46 -16.72
CA THR A 394 -22.18 8.56 -17.47
C THR A 394 -23.46 8.96 -16.76
N ALA A 395 -23.59 10.26 -16.56
CA ALA A 395 -24.69 11.08 -16.08
C ALA A 395 -25.08 10.93 -14.61
#